data_0ea1f200405aff969a7e8a5e63bfcfe2
#
_entry.id   0ea1f200405aff969a7e8a5e63bfcfe2
#
_cell.length_a   1.000
_cell.length_b   1.000
_cell.length_c   1.000
_cell.angle_alpha   90.00
_cell.angle_beta   90.00
_cell.angle_gamma   90.00
#
_symmetry.space_group_name_H-M   'P 1'
#
loop_
_entity.id
_entity.type
_entity.pdbx_description
1 polymer ?
#
loop_
_entity_poly.entity_id
_entity_poly.type
_entity_poly.pdbx_seq_one_letter_code
_entity_poly.pdbx_strand_id
1 'polypeptide(L)'
;DIEFITGNNDTDLYSYFEEHGELPDIITVRRFSGADAQDLQPYLMDFCSYDVVSKYYSYALQYYKNSEDEIQWLPICGIPQTLIANKTLFDQYGIKIPKNYKEYAQACQQFYDNGIKPYILDLAEDWSTQEVIQAGAIGEFTSLDGIKWRSSAESSADNIKFDAALWKRILSQTSTFLKDSHFTKDDISVDITTATETFLEGKAAMFHGYPALIQEFQKQMDAELIRIPFFSQTSDEAFINMTPSLNIAFNKDLEKNPEKLDIALDVLDCMISEEGQKRIADGSGVISLNTDVPTMMKDVSGLEKEIQDNSVYIRYSAQKSFAASLKVVHGLLLGEMDEEKAYDTLCSVMNSKATGEKTTVNFEHEYSISLNDKNGRDAASSILTTVRNENNIQLALAPYYYFTSSIYEGECSSNRVALMTAKNSDTPLYLAKINGKQVYELVGNYLADFDSDFYVTNKYELPIASGMKIIVKDKENGFSLKSIAVNEKKIDKEKEYSILLTDITMSILKKLYPECEITQLKDTTLSSAWAAAMSKGQQPSAPEDYIEVEK
;
A
#
# COMPACT_ATOMS: atom_id res chain seq x y z
N ASP A 1 12.36 22.42 -12.73
CA ASP A 1 12.62 20.96 -12.75
C ASP A 1 11.95 20.34 -11.52
N ILE A 2 11.34 19.15 -11.68
CA ILE A 2 10.76 18.37 -10.60
C ILE A 2 11.72 17.23 -10.27
N GLU A 3 12.06 17.09 -9.00
CA GLU A 3 12.82 15.96 -8.50
C GLU A 3 11.88 14.96 -7.85
N PHE A 4 11.94 13.69 -8.28
CA PHE A 4 11.21 12.61 -7.63
C PHE A 4 12.12 11.93 -6.60
N ILE A 5 11.65 11.89 -5.36
CA ILE A 5 12.32 11.15 -4.28
C ILE A 5 11.54 9.85 -4.11
N THR A 6 12.23 8.72 -4.25
CA THR A 6 11.63 7.43 -3.93
C THR A 6 11.40 7.36 -2.43
N GLY A 7 10.19 7.14 -2.00
CA GLY A 7 9.81 7.13 -0.60
C GLY A 7 8.95 5.93 -0.26
N ASN A 8 9.06 5.48 0.97
CA ASN A 8 8.03 4.70 1.60
C ASN A 8 6.91 5.68 1.98
N ASN A 9 5.72 5.52 1.46
CA ASN A 9 4.56 6.39 1.68
C ASN A 9 4.01 6.24 3.11
N ASP A 10 4.87 6.47 4.11
CA ASP A 10 4.60 6.30 5.53
C ASP A 10 4.79 7.64 6.26
N THR A 11 3.81 8.03 7.07
CA THR A 11 3.83 9.31 7.78
C THR A 11 4.94 9.40 8.83
N ASP A 12 5.33 8.29 9.45
CA ASP A 12 6.44 8.27 10.42
C ASP A 12 7.79 8.53 9.74
N LEU A 13 7.96 8.09 8.49
CA LEU A 13 9.15 8.41 7.70
C LEU A 13 9.23 9.89 7.33
N TYR A 14 8.10 10.51 6.95
CA TYR A 14 8.07 11.95 6.70
C TYR A 14 8.33 12.76 7.97
N SER A 15 7.87 12.33 9.13
CA SER A 15 8.22 12.94 10.41
C SER A 15 9.73 12.85 10.68
N TYR A 16 10.36 11.75 10.30
CA TYR A 16 11.81 11.59 10.40
C TYR A 16 12.58 12.53 9.46
N PHE A 17 12.08 12.75 8.25
CA PHE A 17 12.65 13.76 7.34
C PHE A 17 12.50 15.18 7.89
N GLU A 18 11.33 15.50 8.47
CA GLU A 18 11.09 16.81 9.07
C GLU A 18 12.05 17.11 10.23
N GLU A 19 12.28 16.15 11.12
CA GLU A 19 13.23 16.27 12.25
C GLU A 19 14.65 16.64 11.78
N HIS A 20 14.99 16.37 10.51
CA HIS A 20 16.28 16.66 9.89
C HIS A 20 16.24 17.83 8.88
N GLY A 21 15.08 18.50 8.76
CA GLY A 21 14.90 19.62 7.83
C GLY A 21 14.88 19.23 6.36
N GLU A 22 14.54 17.98 6.05
CA GLU A 22 14.53 17.42 4.69
C GLU A 22 13.13 17.01 4.23
N LEU A 23 12.05 17.53 4.86
CA LEU A 23 10.70 17.25 4.41
C LEU A 23 10.51 17.74 2.95
N PRO A 24 10.14 16.86 2.00
CA PRO A 24 9.92 17.24 0.61
C PRO A 24 8.85 18.34 0.44
N ASP A 25 8.94 19.12 -0.63
CA ASP A 25 7.96 20.15 -0.98
C ASP A 25 6.54 19.54 -1.13
N ILE A 26 6.45 18.36 -1.76
CA ILE A 26 5.22 17.59 -1.96
C ILE A 26 5.44 16.18 -1.41
N ILE A 27 4.54 15.73 -0.55
CA ILE A 27 4.56 14.38 0.01
C ILE A 27 3.30 13.61 -0.36
N THR A 28 3.43 12.29 -0.48
CA THR A 28 2.31 11.42 -0.82
C THR A 28 2.24 10.23 0.11
N VAL A 29 1.03 9.80 0.44
CA VAL A 29 0.78 8.56 1.17
C VAL A 29 -0.27 7.72 0.45
N ARG A 30 -0.09 6.41 0.44
CA ARG A 30 -1.07 5.50 -0.15
C ARG A 30 -2.32 5.38 0.71
N ARG A 31 -2.15 5.29 2.04
CA ARG A 31 -3.24 5.22 3.00
C ARG A 31 -3.15 6.41 3.91
N PHE A 32 -4.27 7.08 4.12
CA PHE A 32 -4.35 8.25 4.98
C PHE A 32 -5.26 7.97 6.17
N SER A 33 -4.78 8.39 7.33
CA SER A 33 -5.56 8.61 8.53
C SER A 33 -5.03 9.87 9.21
N GLY A 34 -5.92 10.78 9.57
CA GLY A 34 -5.55 11.99 10.31
C GLY A 34 -4.90 11.65 11.65
N ALA A 35 -5.33 10.55 12.29
CA ALA A 35 -4.74 10.06 13.53
C ALA A 35 -3.26 9.65 13.36
N ASP A 36 -2.91 9.00 12.25
CA ASP A 36 -1.55 8.55 12.00
C ASP A 36 -0.63 9.69 11.49
N ALA A 37 -1.21 10.79 11.01
CA ALA A 37 -0.49 11.93 10.43
C ALA A 37 -0.33 13.13 11.40
N GLN A 38 -0.68 12.99 12.67
CA GLN A 38 -0.72 14.12 13.62
C GLN A 38 0.63 14.82 13.80
N ASP A 39 1.72 14.07 13.83
CA ASP A 39 3.07 14.63 14.02
C ASP A 39 3.51 15.52 12.85
N LEU A 40 2.89 15.35 11.67
CA LEU A 40 3.17 16.17 10.48
C LEU A 40 2.30 17.43 10.39
N GLN A 41 1.16 17.51 11.09
CA GLN A 41 0.21 18.62 10.98
C GLN A 41 0.85 20.01 11.09
N PRO A 42 1.79 20.30 12.01
CA PRO A 42 2.40 21.62 12.12
C PRO A 42 3.18 22.08 10.88
N TYR A 43 3.59 21.13 10.05
CA TYR A 43 4.50 21.32 8.92
C TYR A 43 3.80 21.29 7.57
N LEU A 44 2.50 21.02 7.54
CA LEU A 44 1.73 20.89 6.31
C LEU A 44 0.90 22.16 6.04
N MET A 45 0.73 22.44 4.75
CA MET A 45 -0.05 23.57 4.25
C MET A 45 -1.55 23.28 4.37
N ASP A 46 -2.34 24.28 4.75
CA ASP A 46 -3.80 24.21 4.71
C ASP A 46 -4.33 24.58 3.32
N PHE A 47 -5.03 23.66 2.68
CA PHE A 47 -5.64 23.88 1.37
C PHE A 47 -6.98 24.65 1.41
N CYS A 48 -7.56 24.92 2.58
CA CYS A 48 -8.86 25.58 2.68
C CYS A 48 -8.94 26.96 2.01
N SER A 49 -7.79 27.64 1.88
CA SER A 49 -7.68 28.94 1.21
C SER A 49 -7.47 28.85 -0.30
N TYR A 50 -7.40 27.66 -0.87
CA TYR A 50 -7.10 27.42 -2.28
C TYR A 50 -8.30 26.85 -3.02
N ASP A 51 -8.47 27.25 -4.28
CA ASP A 51 -9.61 26.86 -5.12
C ASP A 51 -9.71 25.34 -5.34
N VAL A 52 -8.61 24.62 -5.20
CA VAL A 52 -8.53 23.17 -5.40
C VAL A 52 -9.53 22.40 -4.55
N VAL A 53 -9.78 22.82 -3.31
CA VAL A 53 -10.74 22.19 -2.40
C VAL A 53 -12.16 22.19 -2.96
N SER A 54 -12.56 23.28 -3.65
CA SER A 54 -13.88 23.42 -4.25
C SER A 54 -14.15 22.46 -5.40
N LYS A 55 -13.11 21.87 -5.98
CA LYS A 55 -13.21 20.90 -7.08
C LYS A 55 -13.60 19.49 -6.62
N TYR A 56 -13.57 19.20 -5.33
CA TYR A 56 -13.84 17.86 -4.79
C TYR A 56 -15.32 17.64 -4.47
N TYR A 57 -15.77 16.40 -4.62
CA TYR A 57 -17.03 15.97 -4.03
C TYR A 57 -16.98 16.10 -2.50
N SER A 58 -18.07 16.54 -1.89
CA SER A 58 -18.14 16.77 -0.44
C SER A 58 -17.81 15.52 0.38
N TYR A 59 -18.25 14.34 -0.08
CA TYR A 59 -17.93 13.08 0.60
C TYR A 59 -16.43 12.75 0.57
N ALA A 60 -15.70 13.21 -0.46
CA ALA A 60 -14.28 12.91 -0.61
C ALA A 60 -13.42 13.59 0.47
N LEU A 61 -13.81 14.78 0.92
CA LEU A 61 -13.07 15.56 1.92
C LEU A 61 -13.69 15.52 3.32
N GLN A 62 -14.82 14.84 3.50
CA GLN A 62 -15.59 14.84 4.74
C GLN A 62 -14.75 14.49 5.98
N TYR A 63 -13.73 13.65 5.83
CA TYR A 63 -12.91 13.14 6.93
C TYR A 63 -11.46 13.64 6.89
N TYR A 64 -11.17 14.65 6.06
CA TYR A 64 -9.82 15.21 5.90
C TYR A 64 -9.58 16.46 6.75
N LYS A 65 -10.61 16.96 7.41
CA LYS A 65 -10.48 18.06 8.36
C LYS A 65 -9.79 17.60 9.63
N ASN A 66 -8.74 18.34 10.04
CA ASN A 66 -8.09 18.15 11.32
C ASN A 66 -8.89 18.82 12.47
N SER A 67 -8.35 18.83 13.69
CA SER A 67 -8.99 19.46 14.87
C SER A 67 -9.10 20.98 14.79
N GLU A 68 -8.40 21.63 13.87
CA GLU A 68 -8.39 23.08 13.62
C GLU A 68 -9.25 23.46 12.40
N ASP A 69 -10.05 22.51 11.88
CA ASP A 69 -10.85 22.65 10.65
C ASP A 69 -10.05 22.84 9.35
N GLU A 70 -8.75 22.58 9.36
CA GLU A 70 -7.88 22.65 8.19
C GLU A 70 -7.95 21.36 7.37
N ILE A 71 -7.73 21.48 6.06
CA ILE A 71 -7.57 20.37 5.12
C ILE A 71 -6.13 20.39 4.61
N GLN A 72 -5.29 19.51 5.14
CA GLN A 72 -3.86 19.44 4.82
C GLN A 72 -3.52 18.30 3.86
N TRP A 73 -4.44 17.38 3.65
CA TRP A 73 -4.30 16.26 2.74
C TRP A 73 -5.44 16.24 1.73
N LEU A 74 -5.11 15.91 0.49
CA LEU A 74 -6.10 15.77 -0.59
C LEU A 74 -5.97 14.39 -1.24
N PRO A 75 -7.06 13.64 -1.40
CA PRO A 75 -7.04 12.38 -2.14
C PRO A 75 -6.97 12.68 -3.64
N ILE A 76 -6.08 12.04 -4.37
CA ILE A 76 -5.96 12.23 -5.82
C ILE A 76 -7.05 11.46 -6.57
N CYS A 77 -7.37 10.25 -6.11
CA CYS A 77 -8.42 9.40 -6.69
C CYS A 77 -8.94 8.41 -5.65
N GLY A 78 -9.99 7.70 -5.98
CA GLY A 78 -10.60 6.70 -5.11
C GLY A 78 -10.71 5.33 -5.77
N ILE A 79 -10.56 4.28 -4.99
CA ILE A 79 -10.79 2.89 -5.38
C ILE A 79 -12.12 2.45 -4.78
N PRO A 80 -13.20 2.29 -5.57
CA PRO A 80 -14.47 1.81 -5.06
C PRO A 80 -14.36 0.32 -4.71
N GLN A 81 -14.56 -0.01 -3.44
CA GLN A 81 -14.64 -1.38 -2.93
C GLN A 81 -16.10 -1.82 -2.92
N THR A 82 -16.36 -2.97 -3.50
CA THR A 82 -17.71 -3.53 -3.65
C THR A 82 -17.65 -5.04 -3.60
N LEU A 83 -18.81 -5.69 -3.70
CA LEU A 83 -18.87 -7.12 -4.01
C LEU A 83 -18.78 -7.32 -5.53
N ILE A 84 -17.84 -8.13 -5.98
CA ILE A 84 -17.82 -8.67 -7.35
C ILE A 84 -18.66 -9.94 -7.34
N ALA A 85 -19.76 -9.95 -8.07
CA ALA A 85 -20.67 -11.08 -8.13
C ALA A 85 -20.55 -11.83 -9.46
N ASN A 86 -20.49 -13.15 -9.39
CA ASN A 86 -20.56 -14.03 -10.54
C ASN A 86 -22.03 -14.16 -11.00
N LYS A 87 -22.46 -13.24 -11.88
CA LYS A 87 -23.83 -13.19 -12.38
C LYS A 87 -24.25 -14.50 -13.05
N THR A 88 -23.31 -15.19 -13.71
CA THR A 88 -23.57 -16.50 -14.31
C THR A 88 -24.05 -17.51 -13.27
N LEU A 89 -23.48 -17.52 -12.05
CA LEU A 89 -23.97 -18.36 -10.96
C LEU A 89 -25.36 -17.93 -10.47
N PHE A 90 -25.61 -16.63 -10.33
CA PHE A 90 -26.93 -16.12 -9.96
C PHE A 90 -28.00 -16.60 -10.96
N ASP A 91 -27.74 -16.49 -12.26
CA ASP A 91 -28.65 -16.93 -13.30
C ASP A 91 -28.81 -18.46 -13.30
N GLN A 92 -27.72 -19.22 -13.15
CA GLN A 92 -27.71 -20.69 -13.11
C GLN A 92 -28.59 -21.24 -11.99
N TYR A 93 -28.54 -20.64 -10.82
CA TYR A 93 -29.32 -21.08 -9.66
C TYR A 93 -30.67 -20.37 -9.52
N GLY A 94 -31.01 -19.45 -10.44
CA GLY A 94 -32.27 -18.69 -10.41
C GLY A 94 -32.34 -17.72 -9.22
N ILE A 95 -31.19 -17.29 -8.70
CA ILE A 95 -31.05 -16.36 -7.57
C ILE A 95 -31.06 -14.95 -8.12
N LYS A 96 -31.85 -14.05 -7.53
CA LYS A 96 -31.89 -12.65 -7.95
C LYS A 96 -30.71 -11.87 -7.41
N ILE A 97 -30.21 -10.94 -8.23
CA ILE A 97 -29.23 -9.95 -7.77
C ILE A 97 -29.87 -9.08 -6.67
N PRO A 98 -29.27 -9.02 -5.46
CA PRO A 98 -29.85 -8.30 -4.34
C PRO A 98 -29.82 -6.77 -4.54
N LYS A 99 -30.83 -6.09 -4.01
CA LYS A 99 -30.98 -4.64 -4.04
C LYS A 99 -31.02 -4.00 -2.65
N ASN A 100 -31.05 -4.81 -1.62
CA ASN A 100 -31.00 -4.41 -0.22
C ASN A 100 -30.44 -5.56 0.63
N TYR A 101 -30.18 -5.29 1.92
CA TYR A 101 -29.58 -6.27 2.82
C TYR A 101 -30.40 -7.56 2.98
N LYS A 102 -31.73 -7.44 3.05
CA LYS A 102 -32.61 -8.61 3.18
C LYS A 102 -32.48 -9.55 1.98
N GLU A 103 -32.45 -8.98 0.78
CA GLU A 103 -32.27 -9.76 -0.45
C GLU A 103 -30.85 -10.35 -0.53
N TYR A 104 -29.84 -9.62 -0.04
CA TYR A 104 -28.47 -10.12 0.08
C TYR A 104 -28.40 -11.36 0.98
N ALA A 105 -28.95 -11.29 2.19
CA ALA A 105 -28.97 -12.43 3.11
C ALA A 105 -29.73 -13.63 2.53
N GLN A 106 -30.83 -13.38 1.82
CA GLN A 106 -31.57 -14.44 1.13
C GLN A 106 -30.76 -15.09 0.00
N ALA A 107 -30.05 -14.30 -0.79
CA ALA A 107 -29.18 -14.81 -1.85
C ALA A 107 -28.03 -15.65 -1.27
N CYS A 108 -27.41 -15.18 -0.18
CA CYS A 108 -26.38 -15.93 0.53
C CYS A 108 -26.90 -17.28 1.03
N GLN A 109 -28.08 -17.32 1.66
CA GLN A 109 -28.70 -18.58 2.11
C GLN A 109 -28.96 -19.53 0.94
N GLN A 110 -29.47 -19.03 -0.17
CA GLN A 110 -29.75 -19.87 -1.36
C GLN A 110 -28.48 -20.46 -1.97
N PHE A 111 -27.38 -19.67 -2.05
CA PHE A 111 -26.10 -20.22 -2.50
C PHE A 111 -25.56 -21.27 -1.56
N TYR A 112 -25.61 -21.02 -0.25
CA TYR A 112 -25.19 -21.97 0.77
C TYR A 112 -25.95 -23.28 0.68
N ASP A 113 -27.30 -23.24 0.53
CA ASP A 113 -28.16 -24.43 0.37
C ASP A 113 -27.83 -25.24 -0.90
N ASN A 114 -27.24 -24.60 -1.90
CA ASN A 114 -26.76 -25.24 -3.14
C ASN A 114 -25.27 -25.65 -3.07
N GLY A 115 -24.61 -25.53 -1.92
CA GLY A 115 -23.22 -25.93 -1.75
C GLY A 115 -22.20 -24.97 -2.36
N ILE A 116 -22.62 -23.73 -2.69
CA ILE A 116 -21.76 -22.67 -3.19
C ILE A 116 -21.45 -21.72 -2.03
N LYS A 117 -20.17 -21.36 -1.84
CA LYS A 117 -19.77 -20.34 -0.88
C LYS A 117 -20.42 -19.00 -1.27
N PRO A 118 -21.26 -18.37 -0.43
CA PRO A 118 -21.96 -17.14 -0.83
C PRO A 118 -21.01 -15.97 -1.08
N TYR A 119 -20.06 -15.79 -0.17
CA TYR A 119 -19.09 -14.72 -0.21
C TYR A 119 -17.74 -15.22 0.29
N ILE A 120 -16.66 -14.91 -0.42
CA ILE A 120 -15.29 -15.23 -0.03
C ILE A 120 -14.42 -13.99 0.05
N LEU A 121 -13.55 -13.98 1.04
CA LEU A 121 -12.62 -12.88 1.37
C LEU A 121 -11.40 -13.48 2.08
N ASP A 122 -10.24 -12.86 1.95
CA ASP A 122 -8.97 -13.22 2.56
C ASP A 122 -8.91 -12.79 4.05
N LEU A 123 -9.66 -13.48 4.91
CA LEU A 123 -9.77 -13.13 6.33
C LEU A 123 -8.50 -13.42 7.16
N ALA A 124 -7.47 -14.02 6.58
CA ALA A 124 -6.14 -14.09 7.18
C ALA A 124 -5.48 -12.69 7.27
N GLU A 125 -5.92 -11.73 6.44
CA GLU A 125 -5.36 -10.38 6.36
C GLU A 125 -6.14 -9.40 7.25
N ASP A 126 -5.41 -8.53 7.94
CA ASP A 126 -6.00 -7.57 8.87
C ASP A 126 -6.85 -6.50 8.18
N TRP A 127 -6.44 -6.03 6.99
CA TRP A 127 -7.19 -5.07 6.20
C TRP A 127 -8.55 -5.62 5.74
N SER A 128 -8.63 -6.91 5.41
CA SER A 128 -9.86 -7.58 4.99
C SER A 128 -10.85 -7.74 6.13
N THR A 129 -10.36 -8.01 7.33
CA THR A 129 -11.22 -8.04 8.53
C THR A 129 -11.79 -6.67 8.86
N GLN A 130 -11.05 -5.59 8.62
CA GLN A 130 -11.56 -4.24 8.75
C GLN A 130 -12.67 -3.94 7.72
N GLU A 131 -12.50 -4.41 6.47
CA GLU A 131 -13.54 -4.29 5.44
C GLU A 131 -14.83 -4.98 5.88
N VAL A 132 -14.76 -6.15 6.48
CA VAL A 132 -15.94 -6.86 7.00
C VAL A 132 -16.70 -6.02 8.04
N ILE A 133 -16.00 -5.38 8.97
CA ILE A 133 -16.64 -4.52 9.97
C ILE A 133 -17.30 -3.31 9.28
N GLN A 134 -16.57 -2.64 8.39
CA GLN A 134 -17.08 -1.41 7.77
C GLN A 134 -18.19 -1.71 6.74
N ALA A 135 -18.05 -2.76 5.95
CA ALA A 135 -19.08 -3.17 4.99
C ALA A 135 -20.32 -3.73 5.69
N GLY A 136 -20.13 -4.57 6.71
CA GLY A 136 -21.24 -5.19 7.47
C GLY A 136 -22.08 -4.18 8.24
N ALA A 137 -21.49 -3.10 8.71
CA ALA A 137 -22.18 -2.05 9.48
C ALA A 137 -22.17 -0.67 8.76
N ILE A 138 -22.13 -0.66 7.44
CA ILE A 138 -21.92 0.57 6.67
C ILE A 138 -22.97 1.64 6.95
N GLY A 139 -24.22 1.27 7.22
CA GLY A 139 -25.28 2.19 7.60
C GLY A 139 -25.05 2.89 8.94
N GLU A 140 -24.35 2.27 9.88
CA GLU A 140 -23.95 2.90 11.15
C GLU A 140 -22.78 3.87 10.93
N PHE A 141 -21.80 3.50 10.13
CA PHE A 141 -20.66 4.37 9.83
C PHE A 141 -21.07 5.64 9.04
N THR A 142 -22.10 5.56 8.23
CA THR A 142 -22.64 6.69 7.45
C THR A 142 -23.70 7.47 8.20
N SER A 143 -24.14 7.02 9.38
CA SER A 143 -25.06 7.74 10.26
C SER A 143 -24.40 8.99 10.87
N LEU A 144 -25.21 9.90 11.41
CA LEU A 144 -24.69 11.09 12.10
C LEU A 144 -23.79 10.74 13.29
N ASP A 145 -24.10 9.67 14.03
CA ASP A 145 -23.26 9.20 15.13
C ASP A 145 -21.94 8.61 14.62
N GLY A 146 -22.00 7.86 13.51
CA GLY A 146 -20.82 7.33 12.84
C GLY A 146 -19.89 8.43 12.32
N ILE A 147 -20.44 9.46 11.68
CA ILE A 147 -19.69 10.63 11.19
C ILE A 147 -19.00 11.36 12.34
N LYS A 148 -19.73 11.63 13.44
CA LYS A 148 -19.17 12.29 14.63
C LYS A 148 -18.03 11.46 15.28
N TRP A 149 -18.27 10.15 15.41
CA TRP A 149 -17.23 9.26 15.92
C TRP A 149 -16.00 9.31 15.02
N ARG A 150 -16.19 9.20 13.70
CA ARG A 150 -15.10 9.20 12.72
C ARG A 150 -14.27 10.48 12.80
N SER A 151 -14.89 11.66 12.84
CA SER A 151 -14.18 12.94 12.98
C SER A 151 -13.35 13.00 14.25
N SER A 152 -13.89 12.49 15.37
CA SER A 152 -13.13 12.39 16.63
C SER A 152 -11.98 11.40 16.54
N ALA A 153 -12.14 10.28 15.84
CA ALA A 153 -11.11 9.25 15.69
C ALA A 153 -9.96 9.71 14.79
N GLU A 154 -10.26 10.49 13.75
CA GLU A 154 -9.21 11.08 12.87
C GLU A 154 -8.43 12.19 13.58
N SER A 155 -9.02 12.86 14.56
CA SER A 155 -8.39 13.94 15.31
C SER A 155 -7.53 13.46 16.48
N SER A 156 -7.40 12.15 16.71
CA SER A 156 -6.67 11.61 17.87
C SER A 156 -5.99 10.29 17.55
N ALA A 157 -4.65 10.25 17.70
CA ALA A 157 -3.87 9.00 17.64
C ALA A 157 -4.05 8.14 18.89
N ASP A 158 -4.24 8.78 20.04
CA ASP A 158 -4.38 8.15 21.35
C ASP A 158 -5.66 8.65 22.04
N ASN A 159 -6.30 7.82 22.82
CA ASN A 159 -7.53 8.14 23.56
C ASN A 159 -8.77 8.38 22.66
N ILE A 160 -8.93 7.58 21.62
CA ILE A 160 -10.14 7.57 20.80
C ILE A 160 -11.33 7.22 21.69
N LYS A 161 -12.35 8.09 21.67
CA LYS A 161 -13.58 7.86 22.42
C LYS A 161 -14.52 6.99 21.60
N PHE A 162 -14.83 5.83 22.12
CA PHE A 162 -15.82 4.93 21.53
C PHE A 162 -17.17 5.14 22.20
N ASP A 163 -18.16 5.63 21.45
CA ASP A 163 -19.54 5.60 21.93
C ASP A 163 -20.01 4.14 22.00
N ALA A 164 -20.30 3.68 23.21
CA ALA A 164 -20.65 2.28 23.43
C ALA A 164 -21.96 1.88 22.75
N ALA A 165 -22.92 2.79 22.63
CA ALA A 165 -24.19 2.50 21.97
C ALA A 165 -24.00 2.34 20.46
N LEU A 166 -23.24 3.21 19.83
CA LEU A 166 -22.90 3.12 18.42
C LEU A 166 -22.10 1.84 18.12
N TRP A 167 -21.02 1.62 18.85
CA TRP A 167 -20.12 0.50 18.56
C TRP A 167 -20.72 -0.86 18.87
N LYS A 168 -21.61 -0.98 19.85
CA LYS A 168 -22.37 -2.23 20.05
C LYS A 168 -23.32 -2.50 18.87
N ARG A 169 -23.93 -1.46 18.28
CA ARG A 169 -24.71 -1.64 17.04
C ARG A 169 -23.83 -2.06 15.87
N ILE A 170 -22.65 -1.44 15.70
CA ILE A 170 -21.68 -1.81 14.65
C ILE A 170 -21.28 -3.28 14.82
N LEU A 171 -20.88 -3.71 16.00
CA LEU A 171 -20.43 -5.08 16.25
C LEU A 171 -21.56 -6.11 16.10
N SER A 172 -22.79 -5.77 16.53
CA SER A 172 -23.96 -6.62 16.32
C SER A 172 -24.29 -6.79 14.82
N GLN A 173 -24.21 -5.70 14.04
CA GLN A 173 -24.38 -5.77 12.58
C GLN A 173 -23.24 -6.53 11.91
N THR A 174 -22.00 -6.37 12.37
CA THR A 174 -20.86 -7.17 11.91
C THR A 174 -21.07 -8.67 12.16
N SER A 175 -21.50 -9.04 13.37
CA SER A 175 -21.82 -10.43 13.71
C SER A 175 -22.93 -11.00 12.83
N THR A 176 -23.98 -10.21 12.59
CA THR A 176 -25.09 -10.57 11.69
C THR A 176 -24.58 -10.76 10.25
N PHE A 177 -23.77 -9.83 9.74
CA PHE A 177 -23.21 -9.90 8.39
C PHE A 177 -22.32 -11.13 8.19
N LEU A 178 -21.44 -11.45 9.16
CA LEU A 178 -20.62 -12.66 9.12
C LEU A 178 -21.48 -13.92 9.05
N LYS A 179 -22.54 -13.99 9.86
CA LYS A 179 -23.47 -15.11 9.88
C LYS A 179 -24.26 -15.24 8.58
N ASP A 180 -24.84 -14.15 8.10
CA ASP A 180 -25.70 -14.15 6.91
C ASP A 180 -24.87 -14.37 5.62
N SER A 181 -23.59 -14.01 5.62
CA SER A 181 -22.63 -14.33 4.55
C SER A 181 -22.06 -15.75 4.65
N HIS A 182 -22.46 -16.53 5.66
CA HIS A 182 -21.98 -17.88 5.94
C HIS A 182 -20.45 -18.00 6.12
N PHE A 183 -19.82 -16.99 6.75
CA PHE A 183 -18.45 -17.14 7.20
C PHE A 183 -18.37 -18.08 8.42
N THR A 184 -17.31 -18.85 8.47
CA THR A 184 -17.05 -19.85 9.51
C THR A 184 -15.65 -19.67 10.11
N LYS A 185 -15.33 -20.41 11.16
CA LYS A 185 -13.98 -20.44 11.73
C LYS A 185 -12.89 -20.88 10.75
N ASP A 186 -13.25 -21.63 9.71
CA ASP A 186 -12.28 -22.11 8.73
C ASP A 186 -11.85 -21.00 7.76
N ASP A 187 -12.65 -19.93 7.65
CA ASP A 187 -12.36 -18.78 6.80
C ASP A 187 -11.26 -17.87 7.37
N ILE A 188 -10.94 -17.95 8.66
CA ILE A 188 -9.89 -17.10 9.28
C ILE A 188 -8.48 -17.35 8.72
N SER A 189 -8.25 -18.48 8.08
CA SER A 189 -6.98 -18.85 7.46
C SER A 189 -6.95 -18.67 5.95
N VAL A 190 -8.04 -18.18 5.38
CA VAL A 190 -8.12 -17.95 3.92
C VAL A 190 -7.27 -16.73 3.57
N ASP A 191 -6.24 -16.97 2.77
CA ASP A 191 -5.39 -15.92 2.20
C ASP A 191 -5.93 -15.47 0.83
N ILE A 192 -5.33 -14.41 0.26
CA ILE A 192 -5.77 -13.83 -1.02
C ILE A 192 -5.67 -14.82 -2.18
N THR A 193 -4.68 -15.71 -2.17
CA THR A 193 -4.50 -16.74 -3.22
C THR A 193 -5.65 -17.72 -3.17
N THR A 194 -5.93 -18.28 -2.00
CA THR A 194 -7.04 -19.23 -1.78
C THR A 194 -8.40 -18.61 -2.10
N ALA A 195 -8.62 -17.35 -1.67
CA ALA A 195 -9.86 -16.64 -1.98
C ALA A 195 -10.04 -16.44 -3.49
N THR A 196 -8.99 -16.00 -4.17
CA THR A 196 -8.98 -15.78 -5.62
C THR A 196 -9.24 -17.06 -6.39
N GLU A 197 -8.51 -18.13 -6.10
CA GLU A 197 -8.69 -19.44 -6.76
C GLU A 197 -10.10 -19.98 -6.56
N THR A 198 -10.64 -19.89 -5.34
CA THR A 198 -12.01 -20.35 -5.02
C THR A 198 -13.05 -19.60 -5.85
N PHE A 199 -12.90 -18.30 -6.03
CA PHE A 199 -13.81 -17.50 -6.84
C PHE A 199 -13.67 -17.80 -8.34
N LEU A 200 -12.45 -17.88 -8.86
CA LEU A 200 -12.17 -18.19 -10.27
C LEU A 200 -12.66 -19.57 -10.67
N GLU A 201 -12.64 -20.54 -9.77
CA GLU A 201 -13.19 -21.88 -9.98
C GLU A 201 -14.74 -21.94 -9.93
N GLY A 202 -15.41 -20.81 -9.67
CA GLY A 202 -16.87 -20.76 -9.54
C GLY A 202 -17.40 -21.41 -8.26
N LYS A 203 -16.58 -21.65 -7.26
CA LYS A 203 -16.96 -22.23 -5.96
C LYS A 203 -17.51 -21.19 -4.98
N ALA A 204 -17.32 -19.90 -5.27
CA ALA A 204 -17.89 -18.77 -4.53
C ALA A 204 -18.71 -17.88 -5.46
N ALA A 205 -19.84 -17.36 -4.95
CA ALA A 205 -20.74 -16.52 -5.72
C ALA A 205 -20.33 -15.06 -5.75
N MET A 206 -19.72 -14.58 -4.66
CA MET A 206 -19.28 -13.19 -4.52
C MET A 206 -17.85 -13.14 -3.95
N PHE A 207 -17.11 -12.10 -4.38
CA PHE A 207 -15.74 -11.81 -3.96
C PHE A 207 -15.64 -10.33 -3.57
N HIS A 208 -14.84 -9.99 -2.57
CA HIS A 208 -14.55 -8.59 -2.25
C HIS A 208 -13.55 -8.04 -3.26
N GLY A 209 -13.85 -6.88 -3.84
CA GLY A 209 -12.90 -6.38 -4.80
C GLY A 209 -13.15 -4.97 -5.33
N TYR A 210 -12.24 -4.56 -6.17
CA TYR A 210 -12.24 -3.28 -6.86
C TYR A 210 -12.31 -3.49 -8.38
N PRO A 211 -12.64 -2.44 -9.17
CA PRO A 211 -12.98 -2.58 -10.59
C PRO A 211 -11.93 -3.30 -11.45
N ALA A 212 -10.64 -3.07 -11.22
CA ALA A 212 -9.58 -3.71 -12.02
C ALA A 212 -9.62 -5.25 -11.92
N LEU A 213 -10.00 -5.82 -10.78
CA LEU A 213 -10.11 -7.27 -10.61
C LEU A 213 -11.16 -7.90 -11.52
N ILE A 214 -12.24 -7.20 -11.86
CA ILE A 214 -13.27 -7.73 -12.78
C ILE A 214 -12.65 -8.03 -14.14
N GLN A 215 -11.88 -7.10 -14.70
CA GLN A 215 -11.22 -7.29 -15.99
C GLN A 215 -10.20 -8.44 -15.94
N GLU A 216 -9.49 -8.56 -14.82
CA GLU A 216 -8.53 -9.63 -14.62
C GLU A 216 -9.22 -11.00 -14.51
N PHE A 217 -10.27 -11.10 -13.71
CA PHE A 217 -11.01 -12.34 -13.52
C PHE A 217 -11.75 -12.78 -14.79
N GLN A 218 -12.32 -11.84 -15.55
CA GLN A 218 -12.97 -12.15 -16.83
C GLN A 218 -12.03 -12.72 -17.90
N LYS A 219 -10.71 -12.50 -17.78
CA LYS A 219 -9.73 -13.16 -18.66
C LYS A 219 -9.49 -14.62 -18.29
N GLN A 220 -9.80 -15.02 -17.06
CA GLN A 220 -9.46 -16.31 -16.49
C GLN A 220 -10.70 -17.22 -16.32
N MET A 221 -11.91 -16.66 -16.33
CA MET A 221 -13.16 -17.43 -16.16
C MET A 221 -14.19 -17.03 -17.22
N ASP A 222 -14.95 -18.03 -17.69
CA ASP A 222 -16.07 -17.84 -18.61
C ASP A 222 -17.35 -17.51 -17.80
N ALA A 223 -17.40 -16.28 -17.25
CA ALA A 223 -18.53 -15.82 -16.45
C ALA A 223 -18.79 -14.33 -16.64
N GLU A 224 -20.05 -13.94 -16.59
CA GLU A 224 -20.43 -12.53 -16.49
C GLU A 224 -20.25 -12.08 -15.03
N LEU A 225 -19.42 -11.06 -14.81
CA LEU A 225 -19.18 -10.46 -13.50
C LEU A 225 -19.84 -9.09 -13.41
N ILE A 226 -20.47 -8.82 -12.27
CA ILE A 226 -21.11 -7.54 -11.98
C ILE A 226 -20.67 -7.03 -10.60
N ARG A 227 -20.96 -5.77 -10.31
CA ARG A 227 -20.73 -5.16 -9.00
C ARG A 227 -22.03 -5.09 -8.23
N ILE A 228 -21.92 -5.28 -6.91
CA ILE A 228 -23.01 -5.09 -5.96
C ILE A 228 -22.48 -4.19 -4.85
N PRO A 229 -23.16 -3.07 -4.53
CA PRO A 229 -22.77 -2.20 -3.41
C PRO A 229 -23.00 -2.92 -2.07
N PHE A 230 -22.49 -2.36 -0.99
CA PHE A 230 -22.82 -2.82 0.36
C PHE A 230 -24.13 -2.22 0.84
N PHE A 231 -24.93 -3.01 1.53
CA PHE A 231 -26.28 -2.62 1.94
C PHE A 231 -26.33 -2.30 3.43
N SER A 232 -27.07 -1.24 3.78
CA SER A 232 -27.41 -0.98 5.17
C SER A 232 -28.33 -2.08 5.71
N GLN A 233 -28.07 -2.52 6.94
CA GLN A 233 -28.95 -3.49 7.64
C GLN A 233 -30.19 -2.83 8.24
N THR A 234 -30.21 -1.49 8.34
CA THR A 234 -31.25 -0.71 9.03
C THR A 234 -32.07 0.18 8.11
N SER A 235 -31.68 0.29 6.83
CA SER A 235 -32.40 1.01 5.79
C SER A 235 -32.30 0.32 4.44
N ASP A 236 -33.05 0.82 3.44
CA ASP A 236 -32.93 0.32 2.05
C ASP A 236 -31.78 1.01 1.26
N GLU A 237 -30.88 1.68 1.97
CA GLU A 237 -29.75 2.38 1.35
C GLU A 237 -28.60 1.42 1.05
N ALA A 238 -27.89 1.74 -0.02
CA ALA A 238 -26.69 1.03 -0.45
C ALA A 238 -25.53 2.01 -0.58
N PHE A 239 -24.32 1.53 -0.33
CA PHE A 239 -23.13 2.36 -0.26
C PHE A 239 -21.94 1.71 -0.96
N ILE A 240 -21.07 2.55 -1.50
CA ILE A 240 -19.74 2.18 -1.93
C ILE A 240 -18.77 2.42 -0.77
N ASN A 241 -17.96 1.43 -0.43
CA ASN A 241 -16.83 1.62 0.47
C ASN A 241 -15.64 2.12 -0.36
N MET A 242 -15.24 3.38 -0.22
CA MET A 242 -14.22 4.02 -1.03
C MET A 242 -12.89 4.06 -0.29
N THR A 243 -11.85 3.50 -0.88
CA THR A 243 -10.47 3.68 -0.41
C THR A 243 -9.82 4.80 -1.20
N PRO A 244 -9.45 5.94 -0.58
CA PRO A 244 -8.62 6.93 -1.25
C PRO A 244 -7.30 6.29 -1.65
N SER A 245 -6.94 6.44 -2.92
CA SER A 245 -5.66 5.97 -3.44
C SER A 245 -4.79 7.18 -3.69
N LEU A 246 -3.58 7.18 -3.20
CA LEU A 246 -2.68 8.30 -3.27
C LEU A 246 -3.29 9.60 -2.67
N ASN A 247 -2.83 9.93 -1.48
CA ASN A 247 -3.14 11.20 -0.83
C ASN A 247 -1.92 12.10 -0.90
N ILE A 248 -2.13 13.39 -1.12
CA ILE A 248 -1.06 14.37 -1.31
C ILE A 248 -1.16 15.46 -0.25
N ALA A 249 -0.02 15.91 0.26
CA ALA A 249 0.10 17.09 1.10
C ALA A 249 1.30 17.93 0.67
N PHE A 250 1.27 19.20 0.99
CA PHE A 250 2.33 20.15 0.69
C PHE A 250 3.02 20.60 1.97
N ASN A 251 4.36 20.71 1.91
CA ASN A 251 5.16 21.32 2.96
C ASN A 251 4.76 22.81 3.09
N LYS A 252 4.47 23.24 4.30
CA LYS A 252 4.09 24.63 4.62
C LYS A 252 5.15 25.66 4.20
N ASP A 253 6.39 25.27 4.10
CA ASP A 253 7.48 26.13 3.66
C ASP A 253 7.33 26.59 2.21
N LEU A 254 6.49 25.94 1.39
CA LEU A 254 6.12 26.43 0.07
C LEU A 254 5.45 27.81 0.13
N GLU A 255 4.71 28.15 1.19
CA GLU A 255 4.07 29.47 1.34
C GLU A 255 5.10 30.60 1.43
N LYS A 256 6.36 30.30 1.79
CA LYS A 256 7.48 31.26 1.82
C LYS A 256 8.09 31.49 0.44
N ASN A 257 7.73 30.67 -0.56
CA ASN A 257 8.25 30.75 -1.92
C ASN A 257 7.10 30.63 -2.96
N PRO A 258 6.47 31.77 -3.33
CA PRO A 258 5.31 31.77 -4.23
C PRO A 258 5.58 31.09 -5.58
N GLU A 259 6.78 31.19 -6.14
CA GLU A 259 7.12 30.56 -7.42
C GLU A 259 7.13 29.03 -7.32
N LYS A 260 7.67 28.47 -6.23
CA LYS A 260 7.61 27.03 -5.96
C LYS A 260 6.18 26.56 -5.67
N LEU A 261 5.42 27.36 -4.92
CA LEU A 261 4.04 27.07 -4.59
C LEU A 261 3.16 26.99 -5.84
N ASP A 262 3.31 27.95 -6.77
CA ASP A 262 2.59 27.93 -8.04
C ASP A 262 2.89 26.66 -8.83
N ILE A 263 4.18 26.25 -8.90
CA ILE A 263 4.58 24.99 -9.55
C ILE A 263 3.95 23.76 -8.86
N ALA A 264 3.92 23.74 -7.53
CA ALA A 264 3.33 22.63 -6.77
C ALA A 264 1.82 22.52 -7.01
N LEU A 265 1.12 23.67 -7.06
CA LEU A 265 -0.31 23.73 -7.39
C LEU A 265 -0.57 23.30 -8.83
N ASP A 266 0.29 23.68 -9.79
CA ASP A 266 0.20 23.22 -11.19
C ASP A 266 0.37 21.69 -11.29
N VAL A 267 1.26 21.10 -10.50
CA VAL A 267 1.42 19.62 -10.42
C VAL A 267 0.14 18.97 -9.91
N LEU A 268 -0.44 19.52 -8.83
CA LEU A 268 -1.69 19.01 -8.26
C LEU A 268 -2.85 19.15 -9.27
N ASP A 269 -3.00 20.32 -9.89
CA ASP A 269 -4.03 20.55 -10.90
C ASP A 269 -3.87 19.62 -12.12
N CYS A 270 -2.64 19.35 -12.53
CA CYS A 270 -2.36 18.34 -13.57
C CYS A 270 -2.84 16.95 -13.15
N MET A 271 -2.55 16.51 -11.92
CA MET A 271 -2.94 15.18 -11.43
C MET A 271 -4.45 15.02 -11.33
N ILE A 272 -5.18 16.05 -10.88
CA ILE A 272 -6.64 15.99 -10.74
C ILE A 272 -7.41 16.39 -12.00
N SER A 273 -6.73 16.86 -13.06
CA SER A 273 -7.34 17.18 -14.36
C SER A 273 -7.93 15.94 -15.04
N GLU A 274 -8.80 16.14 -16.03
CA GLU A 274 -9.37 15.03 -16.83
C GLU A 274 -8.28 14.18 -17.48
N GLU A 275 -7.22 14.79 -18.03
CA GLU A 275 -6.11 14.06 -18.66
C GLU A 275 -5.27 13.30 -17.63
N GLY A 276 -4.93 13.93 -16.50
CA GLY A 276 -4.21 13.30 -15.41
C GLY A 276 -4.97 12.12 -14.84
N GLN A 277 -6.28 12.28 -14.60
CA GLN A 277 -7.13 11.22 -14.09
C GLN A 277 -7.29 10.07 -15.10
N LYS A 278 -7.34 10.34 -16.42
CA LYS A 278 -7.31 9.29 -17.45
C LYS A 278 -6.04 8.45 -17.38
N ARG A 279 -4.90 9.09 -17.21
CA ARG A 279 -3.61 8.39 -17.08
C ARG A 279 -3.51 7.57 -15.80
N ILE A 280 -4.01 8.11 -14.67
CA ILE A 280 -4.04 7.41 -13.39
C ILE A 280 -5.02 6.24 -13.42
N ALA A 281 -6.19 6.41 -14.04
CA ALA A 281 -7.23 5.38 -14.11
C ALA A 281 -6.92 4.27 -15.12
N ASP A 282 -6.04 4.49 -16.09
CA ASP A 282 -5.73 3.51 -17.13
C ASP A 282 -5.11 2.25 -16.50
N GLY A 283 -5.90 1.19 -16.43
CA GLY A 283 -5.55 -0.09 -15.85
C GLY A 283 -5.61 -0.21 -14.31
N SER A 284 -5.89 0.88 -13.58
CA SER A 284 -5.88 0.87 -12.09
C SER A 284 -7.26 0.68 -11.45
N GLY A 285 -8.35 0.92 -12.20
CA GLY A 285 -9.72 0.81 -11.69
C GLY A 285 -10.08 1.85 -10.62
N VAL A 286 -9.40 3.00 -10.63
CA VAL A 286 -9.70 4.14 -9.76
C VAL A 286 -10.73 5.08 -10.40
N ILE A 287 -11.39 5.89 -9.59
CA ILE A 287 -12.31 6.94 -10.05
C ILE A 287 -11.83 8.31 -9.59
N SER A 288 -12.13 9.33 -10.37
CA SER A 288 -11.90 10.71 -9.96
C SER A 288 -12.79 11.07 -8.77
N LEU A 289 -12.25 11.84 -7.84
CA LEU A 289 -12.97 12.46 -6.73
C LEU A 289 -13.25 13.95 -6.97
N ASN A 290 -12.97 14.43 -8.21
CA ASN A 290 -13.13 15.80 -8.64
C ASN A 290 -14.47 15.96 -9.39
N THR A 291 -15.25 16.99 -9.02
CA THR A 291 -16.57 17.29 -9.63
C THR A 291 -16.48 17.72 -11.09
N ASP A 292 -15.36 18.31 -11.50
CA ASP A 292 -15.14 18.81 -12.87
C ASP A 292 -14.70 17.71 -13.84
N VAL A 293 -14.28 16.56 -13.32
CA VAL A 293 -13.86 15.42 -14.11
C VAL A 293 -14.98 14.39 -14.14
N PRO A 294 -15.60 14.15 -15.31
CA PRO A 294 -16.59 13.10 -15.41
C PRO A 294 -15.97 11.80 -14.94
N THR A 295 -16.60 11.16 -13.97
CA THR A 295 -16.18 9.83 -13.54
C THR A 295 -16.03 8.98 -14.78
N MET A 296 -14.83 8.46 -15.04
CA MET A 296 -14.58 7.61 -16.21
C MET A 296 -15.19 6.23 -15.95
N MET A 297 -16.51 6.21 -16.02
CA MET A 297 -17.41 5.20 -15.46
C MET A 297 -17.49 3.92 -16.29
N LYS A 298 -16.64 3.71 -17.30
CA LYS A 298 -16.66 2.42 -18.03
C LYS A 298 -16.46 1.21 -17.11
N ASP A 299 -15.73 1.42 -16.02
CA ASP A 299 -15.37 0.35 -15.09
C ASP A 299 -16.20 0.34 -13.80
N VAL A 300 -17.10 1.30 -13.61
CA VAL A 300 -18.00 1.36 -12.43
C VAL A 300 -19.47 1.19 -12.81
N SER A 301 -19.77 0.56 -13.97
CA SER A 301 -21.14 0.26 -14.37
C SER A 301 -21.87 -0.51 -13.26
N GLY A 302 -23.03 -0.01 -12.85
CA GLY A 302 -23.83 -0.56 -11.76
C GLY A 302 -23.64 0.13 -10.41
N LEU A 303 -22.77 1.17 -10.32
CA LEU A 303 -22.57 1.99 -9.11
C LEU A 303 -22.86 3.47 -9.35
N GLU A 304 -23.37 3.83 -10.52
CA GLU A 304 -23.63 5.20 -10.94
C GLU A 304 -24.60 5.91 -9.98
N LYS A 305 -25.60 5.17 -9.51
CA LYS A 305 -26.59 5.70 -8.57
C LYS A 305 -25.96 6.08 -7.25
N GLU A 306 -25.18 5.20 -6.65
CA GLU A 306 -24.53 5.43 -5.37
C GLU A 306 -23.57 6.64 -5.44
N ILE A 307 -22.85 6.80 -6.56
CA ILE A 307 -21.98 7.96 -6.77
C ILE A 307 -22.80 9.25 -6.93
N GLN A 308 -23.87 9.23 -7.74
CA GLN A 308 -24.74 10.39 -7.94
C GLN A 308 -25.47 10.81 -6.67
N ASP A 309 -25.88 9.84 -5.86
CA ASP A 309 -26.59 10.09 -4.59
C ASP A 309 -25.61 10.42 -3.44
N ASN A 310 -24.31 10.52 -3.70
CA ASN A 310 -23.24 10.64 -2.69
C ASN A 310 -23.28 9.52 -1.62
N SER A 311 -23.78 8.35 -1.97
CA SER A 311 -23.81 7.16 -1.10
C SER A 311 -22.44 6.48 -1.08
N VAL A 312 -21.43 7.24 -0.69
CA VAL A 312 -20.03 6.83 -0.65
C VAL A 312 -19.51 7.01 0.77
N TYR A 313 -18.96 5.96 1.33
CA TYR A 313 -18.25 5.97 2.60
C TYR A 313 -16.75 5.91 2.34
N ILE A 314 -16.01 6.92 2.80
CA ILE A 314 -14.54 6.89 2.76
C ILE A 314 -14.05 6.00 3.90
N ARG A 315 -13.35 4.94 3.56
CA ARG A 315 -12.86 3.94 4.52
C ARG A 315 -11.99 4.54 5.61
N TYR A 316 -12.24 4.15 6.87
CA TYR A 316 -11.33 4.42 7.98
C TYR A 316 -10.11 3.48 7.87
N SER A 317 -8.91 4.03 7.97
CA SER A 317 -7.68 3.27 7.68
C SER A 317 -6.55 3.54 8.68
N ALA A 318 -6.88 3.95 9.93
CA ALA A 318 -5.87 4.10 10.97
C ALA A 318 -5.16 2.78 11.27
N GLN A 319 -3.85 2.81 11.45
CA GLN A 319 -3.00 1.61 11.60
C GLN A 319 -3.48 0.67 12.71
N LYS A 320 -3.84 1.21 13.87
CA LYS A 320 -4.33 0.42 15.00
C LYS A 320 -5.66 -0.29 14.71
N SER A 321 -6.47 0.24 13.78
CA SER A 321 -7.78 -0.33 13.45
C SER A 321 -7.69 -1.66 12.73
N PHE A 322 -6.63 -1.91 11.95
CA PHE A 322 -6.39 -3.19 11.29
C PHE A 322 -6.19 -4.31 12.32
N ALA A 323 -5.25 -4.11 13.25
CA ALA A 323 -5.00 -5.09 14.31
C ALA A 323 -6.21 -5.32 15.24
N ALA A 324 -7.00 -4.27 15.51
CA ALA A 324 -8.23 -4.37 16.29
C ALA A 324 -9.28 -5.21 15.54
N SER A 325 -9.46 -4.94 14.25
CA SER A 325 -10.43 -5.65 13.40
C SER A 325 -10.09 -7.13 13.28
N LEU A 326 -8.82 -7.47 13.07
CA LEU A 326 -8.36 -8.86 12.99
C LEU A 326 -8.76 -9.64 14.26
N LYS A 327 -8.44 -9.10 15.44
CA LYS A 327 -8.77 -9.75 16.73
C LYS A 327 -10.27 -9.90 16.92
N VAL A 328 -11.05 -8.88 16.56
CA VAL A 328 -12.51 -8.87 16.75
C VAL A 328 -13.18 -9.86 15.80
N VAL A 329 -12.90 -9.79 14.50
CA VAL A 329 -13.53 -10.67 13.50
C VAL A 329 -13.17 -12.13 13.74
N HIS A 330 -11.90 -12.44 14.00
CA HIS A 330 -11.48 -13.80 14.32
C HIS A 330 -12.13 -14.31 15.61
N GLY A 331 -12.16 -13.48 16.67
CA GLY A 331 -12.79 -13.86 17.93
C GLY A 331 -14.29 -14.12 17.81
N LEU A 332 -15.01 -13.36 16.98
CA LEU A 332 -16.43 -13.60 16.68
C LEU A 332 -16.62 -14.92 15.91
N LEU A 333 -15.81 -15.17 14.88
CA LEU A 333 -15.90 -16.41 14.07
C LEU A 333 -15.52 -17.67 14.84
N LEU A 334 -14.56 -17.56 15.77
CA LEU A 334 -14.16 -18.66 16.66
C LEU A 334 -15.17 -18.92 17.80
N GLY A 335 -16.15 -18.01 17.99
CA GLY A 335 -17.06 -18.08 19.13
C GLY A 335 -16.40 -17.77 20.48
N GLU A 336 -15.22 -17.13 20.46
CA GLU A 336 -14.45 -16.74 21.64
C GLU A 336 -14.85 -15.38 22.19
N MET A 337 -15.59 -14.60 21.41
CA MET A 337 -16.09 -13.28 21.74
C MET A 337 -17.59 -13.17 21.45
N ASP A 338 -18.30 -12.56 22.38
CA ASP A 338 -19.58 -11.90 22.15
C ASP A 338 -19.35 -10.41 21.80
N GLU A 339 -20.43 -9.66 21.56
CA GLU A 339 -20.35 -8.24 21.18
C GLU A 339 -19.76 -7.36 22.28
N GLU A 340 -19.97 -7.71 23.56
CA GLU A 340 -19.41 -6.96 24.71
C GLU A 340 -17.88 -7.13 24.77
N LYS A 341 -17.40 -8.35 24.69
CA LYS A 341 -15.96 -8.66 24.69
C LYS A 341 -15.28 -8.12 23.43
N ALA A 342 -15.97 -8.15 22.29
CA ALA A 342 -15.48 -7.54 21.04
C ALA A 342 -15.31 -6.02 21.18
N TYR A 343 -16.28 -5.34 21.80
CA TYR A 343 -16.19 -3.91 22.10
C TYR A 343 -15.01 -3.58 23.02
N ASP A 344 -14.86 -4.32 24.13
CA ASP A 344 -13.73 -4.13 25.06
C ASP A 344 -12.38 -4.37 24.38
N THR A 345 -12.30 -5.39 23.53
CA THR A 345 -11.10 -5.71 22.76
C THR A 345 -10.76 -4.59 21.78
N LEU A 346 -11.74 -4.10 21.03
CA LEU A 346 -11.57 -2.98 20.10
C LEU A 346 -11.05 -1.74 20.84
N CYS A 347 -11.71 -1.33 21.91
CA CYS A 347 -11.30 -0.17 22.71
C CYS A 347 -9.88 -0.32 23.27
N SER A 348 -9.55 -1.51 23.75
CA SER A 348 -8.23 -1.81 24.31
C SER A 348 -7.14 -1.72 23.26
N VAL A 349 -7.35 -2.30 22.08
CA VAL A 349 -6.34 -2.31 21.00
C VAL A 349 -6.16 -0.91 20.41
N MET A 350 -7.26 -0.23 20.11
CA MET A 350 -7.22 1.12 19.52
C MET A 350 -6.58 2.16 20.44
N ASN A 351 -6.77 2.03 21.75
CA ASN A 351 -6.18 2.92 22.75
C ASN A 351 -4.90 2.36 23.39
N SER A 352 -4.39 1.23 22.89
CA SER A 352 -3.11 0.72 23.37
C SER A 352 -2.01 1.71 23.01
N LYS A 353 -1.22 2.08 24.00
CA LYS A 353 0.08 2.70 23.71
C LYS A 353 0.96 1.66 23.06
N ALA A 354 1.76 2.07 22.09
CA ALA A 354 2.79 1.19 21.55
C ALA A 354 3.67 0.71 22.72
N THR A 355 3.47 -0.55 23.16
CA THR A 355 4.13 -1.14 24.34
C THR A 355 5.49 -1.74 24.00
N GLY A 356 6.04 -1.51 22.79
CA GLY A 356 7.42 -1.84 22.51
C GLY A 356 8.33 -0.86 23.28
N GLU A 357 9.30 -1.38 24.04
CA GLU A 357 10.48 -0.58 24.32
C GLU A 357 10.90 0.01 22.97
N LYS A 358 10.92 1.35 22.85
CA LYS A 358 11.51 2.00 21.69
C LYS A 358 13.00 1.63 21.73
N THR A 359 13.33 0.47 21.17
CA THR A 359 14.73 0.16 20.92
C THR A 359 15.20 1.19 19.92
N THR A 360 16.22 1.92 20.29
CA THR A 360 16.86 2.92 19.44
C THR A 360 18.17 2.32 18.91
N VAL A 361 18.47 2.66 17.68
CA VAL A 361 19.77 2.46 17.05
C VAL A 361 20.44 3.82 16.99
N ASN A 362 21.71 3.93 17.40
CA ASN A 362 22.46 5.16 17.26
C ASN A 362 23.40 5.04 16.06
N PHE A 363 23.17 5.87 15.04
CA PHE A 363 24.03 5.93 13.86
C PHE A 363 25.18 6.93 14.10
N GLU A 364 26.41 6.52 13.82
CA GLU A 364 27.62 7.34 13.97
C GLU A 364 27.95 8.13 12.70
N HIS A 365 27.29 7.84 11.60
CA HIS A 365 27.54 8.46 10.29
C HIS A 365 26.24 8.70 9.55
N GLU A 366 26.24 9.77 8.77
CA GLU A 366 25.16 10.11 7.86
C GLU A 366 25.49 9.64 6.44
N TYR A 367 24.47 9.05 5.79
CA TYR A 367 24.52 8.66 4.37
C TYR A 367 23.23 9.11 3.68
N SER A 368 23.38 9.91 2.61
CA SER A 368 22.23 10.48 1.93
C SER A 368 21.61 9.53 0.89
N ILE A 369 20.33 9.73 0.64
CA ILE A 369 19.57 9.18 -0.46
C ILE A 369 19.00 10.33 -1.29
N SER A 370 19.81 10.94 -2.14
CA SER A 370 19.41 12.02 -3.04
C SER A 370 19.78 11.67 -4.47
N LEU A 371 18.89 11.95 -5.41
CA LEU A 371 19.16 11.70 -6.83
C LEU A 371 20.02 12.78 -7.48
N ASN A 372 20.09 13.95 -6.87
CA ASN A 372 20.82 15.10 -7.40
C ASN A 372 22.29 15.14 -6.97
N ASP A 373 22.65 14.46 -5.89
CA ASP A 373 24.03 14.35 -5.42
C ASP A 373 24.72 13.12 -6.07
N LYS A 374 26.02 13.24 -6.35
CA LYS A 374 26.85 12.11 -6.77
C LYS A 374 26.92 11.00 -5.70
N ASN A 375 26.75 11.36 -4.43
CA ASN A 375 26.70 10.48 -3.28
C ASN A 375 25.26 10.10 -2.92
N GLY A 376 24.28 10.49 -3.70
CA GLY A 376 22.85 10.29 -3.43
C GLY A 376 22.40 8.84 -3.37
N ARG A 377 23.30 7.89 -3.45
CA ARG A 377 23.05 6.44 -3.34
C ARG A 377 23.79 5.82 -2.17
N ASP A 378 24.44 6.64 -1.34
CA ASP A 378 25.30 6.14 -0.26
C ASP A 378 24.49 5.40 0.80
N ALA A 379 23.31 5.88 1.18
CA ALA A 379 22.43 5.16 2.11
C ALA A 379 22.03 3.80 1.56
N ALA A 380 21.58 3.74 0.30
CA ALA A 380 21.18 2.50 -0.36
C ALA A 380 22.34 1.48 -0.46
N SER A 381 23.52 1.99 -0.84
CA SER A 381 24.75 1.17 -0.90
C SER A 381 25.15 0.64 0.48
N SER A 382 25.11 1.49 1.49
CA SER A 382 25.41 1.13 2.88
C SER A 382 24.47 0.06 3.41
N ILE A 383 23.15 0.23 3.21
CA ILE A 383 22.14 -0.75 3.64
C ILE A 383 22.36 -2.11 2.94
N LEU A 384 22.47 -2.11 1.61
CA LEU A 384 22.65 -3.35 0.86
C LEU A 384 23.97 -4.06 1.21
N THR A 385 25.04 -3.29 1.40
CA THR A 385 26.35 -3.80 1.80
C THR A 385 26.29 -4.43 3.19
N THR A 386 25.59 -3.81 4.12
CA THR A 386 25.41 -4.35 5.47
C THR A 386 24.65 -5.67 5.42
N VAL A 387 23.52 -5.72 4.72
CA VAL A 387 22.72 -6.95 4.59
C VAL A 387 23.51 -8.06 3.91
N ARG A 388 24.27 -7.75 2.86
CA ARG A 388 25.15 -8.71 2.19
C ARG A 388 26.20 -9.28 3.15
N ASN A 389 26.89 -8.41 3.90
CA ASN A 389 27.96 -8.79 4.82
C ASN A 389 27.45 -9.68 5.96
N GLU A 390 26.29 -9.34 6.55
CA GLU A 390 25.65 -10.13 7.60
C GLU A 390 25.32 -11.56 7.14
N ASN A 391 25.03 -11.74 5.87
CA ASN A 391 24.74 -13.04 5.28
C ASN A 391 25.98 -13.74 4.68
N ASN A 392 27.17 -13.17 4.81
CA ASN A 392 28.42 -13.70 4.26
C ASN A 392 28.36 -14.00 2.75
N ILE A 393 27.72 -13.14 1.99
CA ILE A 393 27.53 -13.27 0.54
C ILE A 393 28.54 -12.39 -0.21
N GLN A 394 28.99 -12.87 -1.38
CA GLN A 394 30.02 -12.17 -2.14
C GLN A 394 29.47 -10.95 -2.89
N LEU A 395 28.29 -11.07 -3.51
CA LEU A 395 27.68 -10.05 -4.34
C LEU A 395 26.23 -9.80 -3.89
N ALA A 396 25.71 -8.60 -4.11
CA ALA A 396 24.30 -8.31 -3.96
C ALA A 396 23.82 -7.37 -5.07
N LEU A 397 22.56 -7.49 -5.46
CA LEU A 397 21.91 -6.66 -6.47
C LEU A 397 20.44 -6.41 -6.09
N ALA A 398 20.04 -5.13 -6.05
CA ALA A 398 18.67 -4.71 -5.73
C ALA A 398 18.26 -3.50 -6.56
N PRO A 399 16.96 -3.30 -6.84
CA PRO A 399 16.45 -2.06 -7.40
C PRO A 399 16.68 -0.88 -6.46
N TYR A 400 16.98 0.29 -7.03
CA TYR A 400 17.19 1.51 -6.22
C TYR A 400 15.95 1.90 -5.40
N TYR A 401 14.76 1.77 -5.96
CA TYR A 401 13.51 2.19 -5.30
C TYR A 401 13.11 1.34 -4.08
N TYR A 402 13.89 0.31 -3.73
CA TYR A 402 13.73 -0.42 -2.47
C TYR A 402 14.38 0.31 -1.28
N PHE A 403 15.10 1.38 -1.51
CA PHE A 403 15.73 2.20 -0.47
C PHE A 403 15.03 3.55 -0.42
N THR A 404 14.53 3.94 0.73
CA THR A 404 13.50 4.98 0.86
C THR A 404 13.88 6.13 1.77
N SER A 405 15.05 6.09 2.41
CA SER A 405 15.48 7.12 3.34
C SER A 405 16.99 7.26 3.41
N SER A 406 17.45 8.46 3.68
CA SER A 406 18.79 8.73 4.22
C SER A 406 18.96 8.04 5.57
N ILE A 407 20.20 7.73 5.93
CA ILE A 407 20.60 7.37 7.29
C ILE A 407 21.16 8.64 7.89
N TYR A 408 20.51 9.17 8.92
CA TYR A 408 20.99 10.38 9.63
C TYR A 408 21.78 10.00 10.87
N GLU A 409 22.82 10.77 11.19
CA GLU A 409 23.58 10.60 12.44
C GLU A 409 22.67 10.83 13.66
N GLY A 410 22.81 9.99 14.68
CA GLY A 410 22.05 10.10 15.93
C GLY A 410 21.11 8.93 16.19
N GLU A 411 20.21 9.14 17.15
CA GLU A 411 19.25 8.09 17.57
C GLU A 411 18.10 7.94 16.59
N CYS A 412 17.84 6.72 16.19
CA CYS A 412 16.74 6.34 15.32
C CYS A 412 15.92 5.19 15.93
N SER A 413 14.60 5.26 15.92
CA SER A 413 13.76 4.18 16.41
C SER A 413 13.84 2.96 15.51
N SER A 414 13.75 1.75 16.06
CA SER A 414 13.79 0.51 15.29
C SER A 414 12.70 0.43 14.21
N ASN A 415 11.55 1.06 14.43
CA ASN A 415 10.49 1.14 13.43
C ASN A 415 10.95 1.97 12.21
N ARG A 416 11.56 3.13 12.44
CA ARG A 416 12.09 3.98 11.36
C ARG A 416 13.24 3.32 10.61
N VAL A 417 14.09 2.57 11.33
CA VAL A 417 15.14 1.75 10.70
C VAL A 417 14.53 0.80 9.67
N ALA A 418 13.46 0.10 10.02
CA ALA A 418 12.77 -0.79 9.09
C ALA A 418 12.14 -0.04 7.89
N LEU A 419 11.72 1.21 8.09
CA LEU A 419 11.14 2.06 7.04
C LEU A 419 12.16 2.64 6.05
N MET A 420 13.46 2.57 6.34
CA MET A 420 14.53 3.01 5.42
C MET A 420 14.62 2.16 4.16
N THR A 421 13.94 1.02 4.14
CA THR A 421 13.75 0.16 2.98
C THR A 421 12.26 -0.01 2.70
N ALA A 422 11.90 -0.23 1.43
CA ALA A 422 10.51 -0.42 1.05
C ALA A 422 9.86 -1.52 1.91
N LYS A 423 8.80 -1.14 2.61
CA LYS A 423 8.02 -1.99 3.53
C LYS A 423 7.07 -2.90 2.75
N ASN A 424 7.46 -3.37 1.59
CA ASN A 424 6.70 -4.44 1.01
C ASN A 424 7.06 -5.69 1.81
N SER A 425 6.09 -6.22 2.54
CA SER A 425 6.09 -7.59 3.06
C SER A 425 6.54 -8.61 1.99
N ASP A 426 6.60 -8.16 0.76
CA ASP A 426 6.79 -8.88 -0.48
C ASP A 426 8.18 -8.67 -1.11
N THR A 427 9.17 -8.17 -0.36
CA THR A 427 10.56 -8.09 -0.85
C THR A 427 11.41 -9.19 -0.21
N PRO A 428 11.10 -10.48 -0.46
CA PRO A 428 11.89 -11.58 0.07
C PRO A 428 13.29 -11.53 -0.52
N LEU A 429 14.25 -12.02 0.25
CA LEU A 429 15.63 -12.17 -0.18
C LEU A 429 15.87 -13.58 -0.68
N TYR A 430 16.65 -13.67 -1.75
CA TYR A 430 17.01 -14.91 -2.40
C TYR A 430 18.53 -15.07 -2.49
N LEU A 431 18.99 -16.30 -2.43
CA LEU A 431 20.39 -16.66 -2.65
C LEU A 431 20.53 -17.53 -3.89
N ALA A 432 21.52 -17.21 -4.70
CA ALA A 432 21.92 -18.04 -5.82
C ALA A 432 23.46 -18.21 -5.85
N LYS A 433 23.93 -19.31 -6.44
CA LYS A 433 25.31 -19.48 -6.86
C LYS A 433 25.34 -19.47 -8.39
N ILE A 434 26.00 -18.48 -8.96
CA ILE A 434 26.03 -18.28 -10.40
C ILE A 434 27.46 -17.89 -10.85
N ASN A 435 27.80 -18.20 -12.07
CA ASN A 435 29.12 -17.81 -12.60
C ASN A 435 29.11 -16.34 -13.07
N GLY A 436 30.28 -15.78 -13.28
CA GLY A 436 30.41 -14.35 -13.64
C GLY A 436 29.80 -13.99 -15.00
N LYS A 437 29.63 -14.97 -15.92
CA LYS A 437 28.87 -14.76 -17.16
C LYS A 437 27.39 -14.52 -16.84
N GLN A 438 26.81 -15.33 -15.97
CA GLN A 438 25.42 -15.20 -15.53
C GLN A 438 25.18 -13.89 -14.77
N VAL A 439 26.14 -13.47 -13.92
CA VAL A 439 26.09 -12.15 -13.26
C VAL A 439 26.06 -11.03 -14.30
N TYR A 440 26.92 -11.11 -15.32
CA TYR A 440 26.98 -10.11 -16.39
C TYR A 440 25.67 -10.03 -17.18
N GLU A 441 25.09 -11.17 -17.52
CA GLU A 441 23.83 -11.25 -18.26
C GLU A 441 22.64 -10.79 -17.40
N LEU A 442 22.62 -11.12 -16.10
CA LEU A 442 21.61 -10.62 -15.15
C LEU A 442 21.59 -9.09 -15.10
N VAL A 443 22.75 -8.47 -14.87
CA VAL A 443 22.85 -7.00 -14.80
C VAL A 443 22.53 -6.37 -16.16
N GLY A 444 22.98 -6.97 -17.26
CA GLY A 444 22.69 -6.49 -18.61
C GLY A 444 21.20 -6.53 -18.95
N ASN A 445 20.49 -7.59 -18.54
CA ASN A 445 19.04 -7.69 -18.73
C ASN A 445 18.27 -6.78 -17.77
N TYR A 446 18.72 -6.60 -16.53
CA TYR A 446 18.13 -5.60 -15.64
C TYR A 446 18.12 -4.20 -16.29
N LEU A 447 19.24 -3.80 -16.90
CA LEU A 447 19.36 -2.50 -17.56
C LEU A 447 18.56 -2.38 -18.87
N ALA A 448 18.25 -3.50 -19.53
CA ALA A 448 17.56 -3.56 -20.81
C ALA A 448 16.03 -3.70 -20.68
N ASP A 449 15.56 -4.38 -19.63
CA ASP A 449 14.13 -4.67 -19.42
C ASP A 449 13.39 -3.50 -18.72
N PHE A 450 14.09 -2.42 -18.38
CA PHE A 450 13.44 -1.24 -17.81
C PHE A 450 12.70 -0.46 -18.89
N ASP A 451 11.38 -0.41 -18.81
CA ASP A 451 10.53 0.38 -19.69
C ASP A 451 10.76 1.88 -19.41
N SER A 452 11.44 2.55 -20.33
CA SER A 452 11.82 3.96 -20.21
C SER A 452 10.61 4.91 -20.12
N ASP A 453 9.43 4.46 -20.55
CA ASP A 453 8.21 5.26 -20.50
C ASP A 453 7.65 5.39 -19.07
N PHE A 454 8.06 4.52 -18.14
CA PHE A 454 7.61 4.55 -16.75
C PHE A 454 8.46 5.48 -15.86
N TYR A 455 9.70 5.78 -16.23
CA TYR A 455 10.62 6.58 -15.40
C TYR A 455 11.02 7.88 -16.10
N VAL A 456 10.68 8.99 -15.46
CA VAL A 456 10.97 10.35 -15.96
C VAL A 456 12.45 10.67 -15.96
N THR A 457 13.29 9.89 -15.24
CA THR A 457 14.74 10.08 -15.21
C THR A 457 15.48 8.75 -15.18
N ASN A 458 16.49 8.57 -16.02
CA ASN A 458 17.34 7.39 -16.12
C ASN A 458 18.08 7.01 -14.81
N LYS A 459 18.11 7.89 -13.83
CA LYS A 459 18.77 7.63 -12.53
C LYS A 459 18.09 6.56 -11.69
N TYR A 460 16.77 6.37 -11.85
CA TYR A 460 16.02 5.33 -11.16
C TYR A 460 16.23 3.92 -11.73
N GLU A 461 16.74 3.84 -12.97
CA GLU A 461 16.94 2.58 -13.67
C GLU A 461 18.22 1.87 -13.23
N LEU A 462 19.17 2.58 -12.61
CA LEU A 462 20.41 1.99 -12.16
C LEU A 462 20.21 1.20 -10.86
N PRO A 463 20.61 -0.08 -10.84
CA PRO A 463 20.49 -0.89 -9.61
C PRO A 463 21.45 -0.42 -8.53
N ILE A 464 21.19 -0.82 -7.30
CA ILE A 464 22.17 -0.84 -6.22
C ILE A 464 22.90 -2.16 -6.25
N ALA A 465 24.20 -2.12 -6.20
CA ALA A 465 25.03 -3.32 -6.13
C ALA A 465 25.99 -3.25 -4.93
N SER A 466 26.41 -4.40 -4.46
CA SER A 466 27.43 -4.52 -3.42
C SER A 466 28.33 -5.71 -3.71
N GLY A 467 29.62 -5.57 -3.40
CA GLY A 467 30.66 -6.55 -3.73
C GLY A 467 31.12 -6.54 -5.18
N MET A 468 30.54 -5.67 -6.01
CA MET A 468 30.91 -5.49 -7.41
C MET A 468 30.75 -4.03 -7.84
N LYS A 469 31.54 -3.60 -8.83
CA LYS A 469 31.39 -2.30 -9.49
C LYS A 469 30.84 -2.51 -10.90
N ILE A 470 29.73 -1.88 -11.20
CA ILE A 470 29.05 -1.91 -12.50
C ILE A 470 29.47 -0.65 -13.28
N ILE A 471 29.97 -0.83 -14.48
CA ILE A 471 30.34 0.25 -15.38
C ILE A 471 29.36 0.26 -16.55
N VAL A 472 28.61 1.36 -16.70
CA VAL A 472 27.60 1.52 -17.74
C VAL A 472 27.96 2.65 -18.68
N LYS A 473 27.45 2.59 -19.92
CA LYS A 473 27.45 3.70 -20.87
C LYS A 473 26.10 4.35 -20.90
N ASP A 474 26.11 5.68 -20.84
CA ASP A 474 24.94 6.50 -21.06
C ASP A 474 24.52 6.41 -22.53
N LYS A 475 23.23 6.28 -22.79
CA LYS A 475 22.61 6.24 -24.12
C LYS A 475 21.41 7.17 -24.15
N GLU A 476 20.99 7.55 -25.34
CA GLU A 476 19.83 8.41 -25.55
C GLU A 476 18.55 7.92 -24.83
N ASN A 477 18.39 6.59 -24.70
CA ASN A 477 17.24 5.95 -24.05
C ASN A 477 17.71 4.92 -23.00
N GLY A 478 18.42 5.35 -21.94
CA GLY A 478 18.81 4.50 -20.83
C GLY A 478 20.30 4.15 -20.79
N PHE A 479 20.63 3.01 -20.19
CA PHE A 479 21.99 2.59 -19.94
C PHE A 479 22.30 1.24 -20.60
N SER A 480 23.56 1.06 -20.99
CA SER A 480 24.04 -0.27 -21.39
C SER A 480 25.23 -0.71 -20.55
N LEU A 481 25.24 -1.97 -20.16
CA LEU A 481 26.33 -2.55 -19.41
C LEU A 481 27.61 -2.57 -20.27
N LYS A 482 28.67 -1.97 -19.76
CA LYS A 482 30.01 -2.04 -20.35
C LYS A 482 30.86 -3.14 -19.74
N SER A 483 30.96 -3.14 -18.41
CA SER A 483 31.74 -4.15 -17.67
C SER A 483 31.31 -4.22 -16.21
N ILE A 484 31.70 -5.32 -15.56
CA ILE A 484 31.58 -5.51 -14.11
C ILE A 484 32.98 -5.81 -13.58
N ALA A 485 33.33 -5.21 -12.44
CA ALA A 485 34.55 -5.51 -11.71
C ALA A 485 34.21 -6.07 -10.31
N VAL A 486 34.98 -7.04 -9.86
CA VAL A 486 34.93 -7.62 -8.51
C VAL A 486 36.34 -7.57 -7.93
N ASN A 487 36.51 -6.96 -6.75
CA ASN A 487 37.84 -6.71 -6.17
C ASN A 487 38.79 -5.99 -7.16
N GLU A 488 38.32 -4.90 -7.76
CA GLU A 488 39.03 -4.05 -8.75
C GLU A 488 39.48 -4.76 -10.04
N LYS A 489 39.06 -6.01 -10.25
CA LYS A 489 39.38 -6.79 -11.46
C LYS A 489 38.09 -7.07 -12.23
N LYS A 490 38.22 -7.09 -13.56
CA LYS A 490 37.12 -7.53 -14.42
C LYS A 490 36.57 -8.88 -13.92
N ILE A 491 35.26 -9.00 -13.83
CA ILE A 491 34.60 -10.23 -13.35
C ILE A 491 35.08 -11.44 -14.16
N ASP A 492 35.50 -12.48 -13.47
CA ASP A 492 35.86 -13.75 -14.08
C ASP A 492 34.57 -14.50 -14.45
N LYS A 493 34.38 -14.70 -15.75
CA LYS A 493 33.14 -15.26 -16.30
C LYS A 493 32.89 -16.71 -15.91
N GLU A 494 33.95 -17.46 -15.63
CA GLU A 494 33.87 -18.90 -15.30
C GLU A 494 33.82 -19.15 -13.77
N LYS A 495 34.20 -18.15 -12.97
CA LYS A 495 34.20 -18.26 -11.52
C LYS A 495 32.79 -18.19 -10.98
N GLU A 496 32.46 -19.07 -10.03
CA GLU A 496 31.19 -18.98 -9.28
C GLU A 496 31.25 -17.91 -8.19
N TYR A 497 30.11 -17.23 -8.03
CA TYR A 497 29.85 -16.22 -7.00
C TYR A 497 28.54 -16.53 -6.30
N SER A 498 28.52 -16.35 -4.97
CA SER A 498 27.26 -16.25 -4.24
C SER A 498 26.68 -14.85 -4.41
N ILE A 499 25.40 -14.76 -4.71
CA ILE A 499 24.72 -13.49 -4.92
C ILE A 499 23.40 -13.42 -4.13
N LEU A 500 23.18 -12.28 -3.48
CA LEU A 500 21.93 -11.92 -2.82
C LEU A 500 21.07 -11.15 -3.83
N LEU A 501 19.83 -11.56 -3.96
CA LEU A 501 18.87 -11.02 -4.91
C LEU A 501 17.56 -10.66 -4.20
N THR A 502 16.85 -9.70 -4.75
CA THR A 502 15.45 -9.41 -4.43
C THR A 502 14.54 -10.14 -5.43
N ASP A 503 13.23 -10.07 -5.24
CA ASP A 503 12.22 -10.69 -6.10
C ASP A 503 12.39 -10.36 -7.59
N ILE A 504 12.57 -9.08 -7.94
CA ILE A 504 12.75 -8.64 -9.34
C ILE A 504 14.04 -9.21 -9.93
N THR A 505 15.15 -9.04 -9.23
CA THR A 505 16.45 -9.54 -9.73
C THR A 505 16.48 -11.06 -9.79
N MET A 506 15.80 -11.74 -8.87
CA MET A 506 15.57 -13.18 -8.89
C MET A 506 14.73 -13.60 -10.11
N SER A 507 13.62 -12.88 -10.38
CA SER A 507 12.74 -13.17 -11.51
C SER A 507 13.47 -13.05 -12.85
N ILE A 508 14.30 -12.02 -13.02
CA ILE A 508 15.15 -11.86 -14.22
C ILE A 508 16.11 -13.06 -14.34
N LEU A 509 16.80 -13.42 -13.25
CA LEU A 509 17.72 -14.55 -13.26
C LEU A 509 17.01 -15.86 -13.62
N LYS A 510 15.81 -16.10 -13.08
CA LYS A 510 15.03 -17.29 -13.34
C LYS A 510 14.50 -17.36 -14.78
N LYS A 511 14.13 -16.21 -15.35
CA LYS A 511 13.76 -16.10 -16.78
C LYS A 511 14.94 -16.44 -17.71
N LEU A 512 16.15 -15.99 -17.38
CA LEU A 512 17.36 -16.26 -18.15
C LEU A 512 17.86 -17.70 -18.00
N TYR A 513 17.75 -18.25 -16.80
CA TYR A 513 18.29 -19.53 -16.39
C TYR A 513 17.27 -20.31 -15.54
N PRO A 514 16.24 -20.92 -16.18
CA PRO A 514 15.17 -21.63 -15.48
C PRO A 514 15.66 -22.75 -14.55
N GLU A 515 16.80 -23.37 -14.89
CA GLU A 515 17.44 -24.45 -14.12
C GLU A 515 18.30 -23.96 -12.94
N CYS A 516 18.50 -22.65 -12.81
CA CYS A 516 19.33 -22.10 -11.74
C CYS A 516 18.70 -22.41 -10.37
N GLU A 517 19.48 -22.96 -9.47
CA GLU A 517 19.06 -23.18 -8.09
C GLU A 517 19.05 -21.85 -7.35
N ILE A 518 17.86 -21.43 -6.90
CA ILE A 518 17.64 -20.22 -6.13
C ILE A 518 16.93 -20.61 -4.85
N THR A 519 17.49 -20.19 -3.72
CA THR A 519 16.93 -20.46 -2.39
C THR A 519 16.39 -19.17 -1.80
N GLN A 520 15.11 -19.15 -1.48
CA GLN A 520 14.52 -18.05 -0.70
C GLN A 520 15.01 -18.13 0.76
N LEU A 521 15.43 -17.01 1.31
CA LEU A 521 15.72 -16.91 2.74
C LEU A 521 14.38 -16.91 3.49
N LYS A 522 14.19 -17.95 4.32
CA LYS A 522 12.93 -18.15 5.02
C LYS A 522 12.60 -16.94 5.91
N ASP A 523 11.40 -16.42 5.76
CA ASP A 523 10.84 -15.32 6.56
C ASP A 523 11.75 -14.07 6.64
N THR A 524 12.56 -13.85 5.58
CA THR A 524 13.54 -12.75 5.54
C THR A 524 13.28 -11.84 4.34
N THR A 525 12.97 -10.58 4.64
CA THR A 525 12.86 -9.48 3.66
C THR A 525 14.07 -8.56 3.76
N LEU A 526 14.25 -7.66 2.79
CA LEU A 526 15.31 -6.64 2.86
C LEU A 526 15.16 -5.79 4.13
N SER A 527 13.94 -5.35 4.45
CA SER A 527 13.63 -4.55 5.64
C SER A 527 13.94 -5.31 6.93
N SER A 528 13.50 -6.56 7.05
CA SER A 528 13.75 -7.36 8.27
C SER A 528 15.23 -7.70 8.46
N ALA A 529 15.96 -7.98 7.37
CA ALA A 529 17.40 -8.24 7.43
C ALA A 529 18.19 -7.00 7.85
N TRP A 530 17.83 -5.82 7.31
CA TRP A 530 18.40 -4.55 7.69
C TRP A 530 18.14 -4.22 9.17
N ALA A 531 16.86 -4.25 9.59
CA ALA A 531 16.48 -3.99 10.97
C ALA A 531 17.15 -4.96 11.95
N ALA A 532 17.26 -6.25 11.60
CA ALA A 532 17.95 -7.25 12.42
C ALA A 532 19.46 -6.98 12.53
N ALA A 533 20.11 -6.51 11.46
CA ALA A 533 21.52 -6.13 11.52
C ALA A 533 21.73 -4.96 12.49
N MET A 534 20.88 -3.92 12.38
CA MET A 534 20.99 -2.73 13.23
C MET A 534 20.64 -3.03 14.69
N SER A 535 19.69 -3.90 14.96
CA SER A 535 19.31 -4.28 16.33
C SER A 535 20.43 -4.99 17.12
N LYS A 536 21.46 -5.49 16.45
CA LYS A 536 22.67 -6.06 17.08
C LYS A 536 23.64 -4.98 17.58
N GLY A 537 23.33 -3.70 17.43
CA GLY A 537 24.21 -2.58 17.80
C GLY A 537 25.38 -2.37 16.84
N GLN A 538 25.28 -2.89 15.64
CA GLN A 538 26.31 -2.69 14.61
C GLN A 538 26.09 -1.33 13.92
N GLN A 539 27.16 -0.76 13.38
CA GLN A 539 27.06 0.39 12.49
C GLN A 539 26.84 -0.08 11.05
N PRO A 540 26.15 0.73 10.22
CA PRO A 540 26.06 0.48 8.80
C PRO A 540 27.42 0.31 8.16
N SER A 541 27.56 -0.61 7.22
CA SER A 541 28.76 -0.72 6.41
C SER A 541 29.00 0.56 5.62
N ALA A 542 30.25 0.97 5.43
CA ALA A 542 30.55 2.09 4.55
C ALA A 542 29.98 1.84 3.14
N PRO A 543 29.45 2.88 2.47
CA PRO A 543 28.97 2.75 1.11
C PRO A 543 30.10 2.35 0.15
N GLU A 544 29.78 1.51 -0.83
CA GLU A 544 30.73 1.07 -1.87
C GLU A 544 30.58 1.95 -3.12
N ASP A 545 31.69 2.24 -3.81
CA ASP A 545 31.68 2.84 -5.16
C ASP A 545 31.32 1.76 -6.18
N TYR A 546 30.03 1.43 -6.27
CA TYR A 546 29.52 0.28 -7.02
C TYR A 546 29.05 0.60 -8.44
N ILE A 547 28.98 1.87 -8.84
CA ILE A 547 28.50 2.25 -10.18
C ILE A 547 29.32 3.38 -10.79
N GLU A 548 29.61 3.26 -12.09
CA GLU A 548 30.31 4.26 -12.87
C GLU A 548 29.56 4.46 -14.20
N VAL A 549 29.18 5.70 -14.50
CA VAL A 549 28.51 6.08 -15.73
C VAL A 549 29.53 6.75 -16.65
N GLU A 550 29.85 6.10 -17.75
CA GLU A 550 30.68 6.69 -18.82
C GLU A 550 29.77 7.40 -19.84
N LYS A 551 30.19 8.60 -20.22
CA LYS A 551 29.50 9.42 -21.25
C LYS A 551 29.74 8.88 -22.66
#